data_83bb1974664b8692b598f40928c10a36
#
_entry.id   83bb1974664b8692b598f40928c10a36
#
_cell.length_a   1.000
_cell.length_b   1.000
_cell.length_c   1.000
_cell.angle_alpha   90.00
_cell.angle_beta   90.00
_cell.angle_gamma   90.00
#
_symmetry.space_group_name_H-M   'P 1'
#
loop_
_entity.id
_entity.type
_entity.pdbx_description
1 polymer ?
#
loop_
_entity_poly.entity_id
_entity_poly.type
_entity_poly.pdbx_seq_one_letter_code
_entity_poly.pdbx_strand_id
1 'polypeptide(L)'
;MRCITNACWSDISRLDETNPMRHNLSEAFAFGKLDRSEDAIKWHPLVDHLADVAAVFEALCACRAIRRSIEAVAGRSLDHRDFARLAALAFLHDLGKANAGFQAKRWLNEERPRGRLTAGHSAEAIALLEASNHSDEAEALLLHLPILEICGWGKPETLDNLLRASIAHHGRPIANAPDWFNARIHWSRQGEYDPAEQLKSIGAALQRFVPEAFVEGGLPLPDTPRFAHYFAGLVQLADWLGSDTRFFPFTNVGDRDRIGNSRELASTAVREIGLDPEPCRKRFEQASPDFGDVFDTTTPYPAQSAMSDPALGQVVVLEAETGSGKTEAALWRYLHLFARGAVDGLYFALPTRVAASQAYRRVREALSRAWPEGAPLAVRALAGYAAADGETARALPDFKVLWSDDPSDAEAGRRWAGESSKRFLAAPVAVGTVDQALLGTLQVKHAHLRHALTARSLLVIDEVHASDAYMAVLIEQLINAQIALGGHTLLLSATLGAAARAHEQRRDLGRARRRHHRRSE
;
A
#
# COMPACT_ATOMS: atom_id res chain seq x y z
N MET A 1 43.51 -15.64 -13.92
CA MET A 1 42.22 -15.42 -13.28
C MET A 1 42.29 -15.95 -11.86
N ARG A 2 42.59 -15.11 -10.91
CA ARG A 2 42.57 -15.43 -9.45
C ARG A 2 41.49 -14.59 -8.81
N CYS A 3 40.59 -15.25 -8.10
CA CYS A 3 39.46 -14.67 -7.37
C CYS A 3 39.87 -13.52 -6.45
N ILE A 4 39.28 -12.35 -6.68
CA ILE A 4 39.24 -11.23 -5.72
C ILE A 4 37.87 -11.32 -5.03
N THR A 5 37.74 -12.22 -4.06
CA THR A 5 36.47 -12.41 -3.33
C THR A 5 36.61 -12.38 -1.80
N ASN A 6 37.77 -11.97 -1.24
CA ASN A 6 37.98 -12.05 0.22
C ASN A 6 38.51 -10.78 0.91
N ALA A 7 38.51 -9.61 0.25
CA ALA A 7 39.13 -8.43 0.84
C ALA A 7 38.17 -7.47 1.59
N CYS A 8 36.84 -7.68 1.52
CA CYS A 8 35.87 -6.70 2.09
C CYS A 8 35.25 -7.11 3.44
N TRP A 9 35.52 -8.32 3.94
CA TRP A 9 34.91 -8.84 5.18
C TRP A 9 35.87 -9.04 6.34
N SER A 10 37.21 -8.92 6.13
CA SER A 10 38.23 -9.16 7.17
C SER A 10 38.56 -7.93 8.02
N ASP A 11 38.15 -6.72 7.63
CA ASP A 11 38.45 -5.51 8.40
C ASP A 11 37.40 -5.14 9.46
N ILE A 12 36.27 -5.87 9.49
CA ILE A 12 35.21 -5.63 10.50
C ILE A 12 35.56 -6.19 11.87
N SER A 13 36.58 -7.05 11.97
CA SER A 13 36.98 -7.71 13.25
C SER A 13 37.91 -6.88 14.15
N ARG A 14 38.20 -5.62 13.81
CA ARG A 14 38.97 -4.70 14.67
C ARG A 14 38.15 -3.51 15.11
N LEU A 15 36.94 -3.75 15.61
CA LEU A 15 36.20 -2.76 16.36
C LEU A 15 36.59 -2.85 17.84
N ASP A 16 37.06 -1.73 18.36
CA ASP A 16 37.53 -1.54 19.73
C ASP A 16 36.42 -1.93 20.74
N GLU A 17 36.57 -3.05 21.43
CA GLU A 17 35.61 -3.59 22.41
C GLU A 17 35.52 -2.76 23.71
N THR A 18 36.20 -1.61 23.79
CA THR A 18 36.35 -0.88 25.06
C THR A 18 35.35 0.26 25.29
N ASN A 19 34.41 0.54 24.36
CA ASN A 19 33.37 1.56 24.58
C ASN A 19 31.99 1.11 24.10
N PRO A 20 31.13 0.53 24.96
CA PRO A 20 29.85 -0.01 24.59
C PRO A 20 28.79 1.06 24.13
N MET A 21 29.10 2.35 24.19
CA MET A 21 28.13 3.43 23.94
C MET A 21 28.26 4.13 22.59
N ARG A 22 29.18 3.76 21.73
CA ARG A 22 29.27 4.34 20.36
C ARG A 22 29.52 3.24 19.34
N HIS A 23 28.48 2.54 18.93
CA HIS A 23 28.50 1.90 17.62
C HIS A 23 28.54 3.02 16.57
N ASN A 24 29.74 3.48 16.25
CA ASN A 24 29.97 4.41 15.16
C ASN A 24 29.46 3.74 13.87
N LEU A 25 28.34 4.25 13.32
CA LEU A 25 27.96 3.99 11.95
C LEU A 25 29.20 4.25 11.09
N SER A 26 29.78 3.21 10.48
CA SER A 26 30.83 3.44 9.50
C SER A 26 30.32 4.40 8.45
N GLU A 27 31.05 5.49 8.21
CA GLU A 27 30.65 6.47 7.21
C GLU A 27 30.48 5.88 5.81
N ALA A 28 31.12 4.73 5.56
CA ALA A 28 31.08 4.05 4.27
C ALA A 28 29.73 3.43 3.91
N PHE A 29 28.81 3.22 4.86
CA PHE A 29 27.54 2.52 4.61
C PHE A 29 26.33 3.45 4.56
N ALA A 30 25.37 3.15 3.66
CA ALA A 30 24.10 3.84 3.59
C ALA A 30 23.07 3.24 4.55
N PHE A 31 22.41 4.09 5.33
CA PHE A 31 21.24 3.70 6.10
C PHE A 31 19.94 4.02 5.34
N GLY A 32 18.97 3.10 5.42
CA GLY A 32 17.59 3.32 4.98
C GLY A 32 16.75 3.97 6.06
N LYS A 33 17.02 3.59 7.34
CA LYS A 33 16.36 4.15 8.53
C LYS A 33 17.37 4.38 9.63
N LEU A 34 17.04 5.36 10.48
CA LEU A 34 17.83 5.73 11.63
C LEU A 34 16.88 6.01 12.80
N ASP A 35 17.07 5.36 13.92
CA ASP A 35 16.41 5.65 15.18
C ASP A 35 17.44 6.13 16.20
N ARG A 36 17.10 7.23 16.87
CA ARG A 36 17.90 7.84 17.91
C ARG A 36 17.12 7.78 19.22
N SER A 37 17.14 6.64 19.87
CA SER A 37 16.69 6.53 21.25
C SER A 37 17.70 7.20 22.18
N GLU A 38 17.26 7.56 23.40
CA GLU A 38 18.10 8.26 24.39
C GLU A 38 19.40 7.50 24.70
N ASP A 39 19.41 6.17 24.53
CA ASP A 39 20.52 5.29 24.96
C ASP A 39 21.37 4.74 23.79
N ALA A 40 20.88 4.74 22.55
CA ALA A 40 21.62 4.15 21.42
C ALA A 40 21.11 4.64 20.06
N ILE A 41 22.04 4.76 19.10
CA ILE A 41 21.69 4.95 17.68
C ILE A 41 21.51 3.56 17.06
N LYS A 42 20.27 3.25 16.64
CA LYS A 42 19.96 2.07 15.83
C LYS A 42 19.81 2.49 14.37
N TRP A 43 20.26 1.68 13.46
CA TRP A 43 20.18 1.94 12.06
C TRP A 43 19.85 0.67 11.28
N HIS A 44 19.21 0.83 10.13
CA HIS A 44 18.87 -0.24 9.22
C HIS A 44 19.53 0.02 7.86
N PRO A 45 20.30 -0.93 7.30
CA PRO A 45 20.97 -0.76 6.01
C PRO A 45 19.97 -0.38 4.91
N LEU A 46 20.40 0.49 3.99
CA LEU A 46 19.54 0.92 2.88
C LEU A 46 19.09 -0.26 2.02
N VAL A 47 20.01 -1.15 1.67
CA VAL A 47 19.71 -2.33 0.85
C VAL A 47 18.68 -3.25 1.51
N ASP A 48 18.78 -3.45 2.84
CA ASP A 48 17.84 -4.27 3.58
C ASP A 48 16.44 -3.63 3.60
N HIS A 49 16.36 -2.32 3.80
CA HIS A 49 15.10 -1.58 3.72
C HIS A 49 14.46 -1.68 2.32
N LEU A 50 15.25 -1.55 1.25
CA LEU A 50 14.76 -1.69 -0.11
C LEU A 50 14.19 -3.10 -0.36
N ALA A 51 14.85 -4.13 0.16
CA ALA A 51 14.39 -5.51 0.07
C ALA A 51 13.11 -5.75 0.89
N ASP A 52 13.02 -5.20 2.11
CA ASP A 52 11.83 -5.32 2.95
C ASP A 52 10.59 -4.74 2.25
N VAL A 53 10.71 -3.55 1.66
CA VAL A 53 9.60 -2.91 0.94
C VAL A 53 9.21 -3.68 -0.33
N ALA A 54 10.19 -4.15 -1.10
CA ALA A 54 9.93 -4.96 -2.29
C ALA A 54 9.27 -6.30 -1.92
N ALA A 55 9.68 -6.94 -0.83
CA ALA A 55 9.06 -8.16 -0.33
C ALA A 55 7.59 -7.93 0.11
N VAL A 56 7.31 -6.81 0.77
CA VAL A 56 5.92 -6.43 1.09
C VAL A 56 5.11 -6.22 -0.18
N PHE A 57 5.67 -5.54 -1.20
CA PHE A 57 5.01 -5.36 -2.48
C PHE A 57 4.65 -6.71 -3.13
N GLU A 58 5.59 -7.68 -3.16
CA GLU A 58 5.33 -9.04 -3.64
C GLU A 58 4.21 -9.72 -2.85
N ALA A 59 4.24 -9.65 -1.51
CA ALA A 59 3.23 -10.25 -0.65
C ALA A 59 1.83 -9.63 -0.86
N LEU A 60 1.76 -8.30 -1.06
CA LEU A 60 0.51 -7.62 -1.41
C LEU A 60 -0.03 -8.09 -2.77
N CYS A 61 0.83 -8.22 -3.78
CA CYS A 61 0.45 -8.71 -5.11
C CYS A 61 0.01 -10.18 -5.12
N ALA A 62 0.38 -10.97 -4.12
CA ALA A 62 -0.11 -12.33 -3.92
C ALA A 62 -1.57 -12.39 -3.43
N CYS A 63 -2.10 -11.31 -2.81
CA CYS A 63 -3.49 -11.23 -2.37
C CYS A 63 -4.45 -11.16 -3.56
N ARG A 64 -5.49 -12.02 -3.58
CA ARG A 64 -6.37 -12.21 -4.75
C ARG A 64 -7.02 -10.94 -5.27
N ALA A 65 -7.59 -10.11 -4.38
CA ALA A 65 -8.26 -8.88 -4.83
C ALA A 65 -7.27 -7.83 -5.33
N ILE A 66 -6.10 -7.69 -4.71
CA ILE A 66 -5.04 -6.79 -5.17
C ILE A 66 -4.53 -7.24 -6.54
N ARG A 67 -4.26 -8.55 -6.71
CA ARG A 67 -3.84 -9.13 -7.99
C ARG A 67 -4.86 -8.87 -9.08
N ARG A 68 -6.13 -9.17 -8.83
CA ARG A 68 -7.22 -8.88 -9.78
C ARG A 68 -7.26 -7.39 -10.16
N SER A 69 -7.08 -6.50 -9.20
CA SER A 69 -7.14 -5.06 -9.45
C SER A 69 -5.97 -4.57 -10.30
N ILE A 70 -4.76 -5.03 -10.05
CA ILE A 70 -3.59 -4.63 -10.87
C ILE A 70 -3.71 -5.19 -12.29
N GLU A 71 -4.20 -6.43 -12.46
CA GLU A 71 -4.46 -7.04 -13.77
C GLU A 71 -5.61 -6.34 -14.53
N ALA A 72 -6.65 -5.88 -13.80
CA ALA A 72 -7.75 -5.12 -14.40
C ALA A 72 -7.26 -3.79 -15.02
N VAL A 73 -6.39 -3.05 -14.33
CA VAL A 73 -5.82 -1.79 -14.87
C VAL A 73 -4.68 -2.04 -15.85
N ALA A 74 -4.04 -3.19 -15.81
CA ALA A 74 -3.08 -3.64 -16.82
C ALA A 74 -3.77 -3.99 -18.14
N GLY A 75 -5.06 -4.34 -18.11
CA GLY A 75 -5.82 -4.81 -19.27
C GLY A 75 -5.45 -6.23 -19.72
N ARG A 76 -4.63 -6.93 -18.95
CA ARG A 76 -4.18 -8.31 -19.18
C ARG A 76 -3.81 -9.00 -17.87
N SER A 77 -3.76 -10.32 -17.88
CA SER A 77 -3.13 -11.07 -16.81
C SER A 77 -1.62 -10.77 -16.78
N LEU A 78 -1.08 -10.70 -15.57
CA LEU A 78 0.34 -10.49 -15.31
C LEU A 78 0.99 -11.83 -14.94
N ASP A 79 2.12 -12.14 -15.55
CA ASP A 79 2.88 -13.33 -15.23
C ASP A 79 3.89 -13.09 -14.09
N HIS A 80 4.64 -14.14 -13.70
CA HIS A 80 5.63 -14.05 -12.62
C HIS A 80 6.75 -13.05 -12.92
N ARG A 81 7.11 -12.88 -14.20
CA ARG A 81 8.14 -11.92 -14.63
C ARG A 81 7.64 -10.47 -14.55
N ASP A 82 6.37 -10.22 -14.92
CA ASP A 82 5.76 -8.92 -14.74
C ASP A 82 5.82 -8.49 -13.26
N PHE A 83 5.43 -9.39 -12.35
CA PHE A 83 5.48 -9.10 -10.91
C PHE A 83 6.91 -8.94 -10.40
N ALA A 84 7.87 -9.71 -10.89
CA ALA A 84 9.27 -9.54 -10.54
C ALA A 84 9.82 -8.17 -11.00
N ARG A 85 9.47 -7.71 -12.21
CA ARG A 85 9.82 -6.38 -12.72
C ARG A 85 9.19 -5.25 -11.90
N LEU A 86 7.92 -5.40 -11.49
CA LEU A 86 7.26 -4.44 -10.62
C LEU A 86 7.88 -4.41 -9.22
N ALA A 87 8.25 -5.57 -8.67
CA ALA A 87 8.97 -5.66 -7.40
C ALA A 87 10.38 -5.02 -7.49
N ALA A 88 11.06 -5.15 -8.63
CA ALA A 88 12.32 -4.45 -8.89
C ALA A 88 12.15 -2.92 -8.88
N LEU A 89 11.08 -2.42 -9.50
CA LEU A 89 10.77 -0.99 -9.46
C LEU A 89 10.37 -0.52 -8.04
N ALA A 90 9.65 -1.36 -7.27
CA ALA A 90 9.34 -1.07 -5.87
C ALA A 90 10.60 -1.10 -4.99
N PHE A 91 11.56 -1.98 -5.27
CA PHE A 91 12.87 -2.00 -4.61
C PHE A 91 13.60 -0.65 -4.75
N LEU A 92 13.48 0.00 -5.89
CA LEU A 92 14.14 1.28 -6.18
C LEU A 92 13.43 2.51 -5.59
N HIS A 93 12.35 2.35 -4.81
CA HIS A 93 11.53 3.48 -4.29
C HIS A 93 12.34 4.53 -3.52
N ASP A 94 13.31 4.10 -2.77
CA ASP A 94 14.18 4.92 -1.92
C ASP A 94 15.63 5.02 -2.43
N LEU A 95 15.84 4.79 -3.73
CA LEU A 95 17.13 4.92 -4.40
C LEU A 95 17.86 6.21 -4.02
N GLY A 96 17.13 7.31 -3.93
CA GLY A 96 17.70 8.60 -3.58
C GLY A 96 18.29 8.69 -2.18
N LYS A 97 18.01 7.76 -1.27
CA LYS A 97 18.71 7.72 0.03
C LYS A 97 20.20 7.40 -0.11
N ALA A 98 20.64 6.89 -1.26
CA ALA A 98 22.05 6.68 -1.56
C ALA A 98 22.85 7.98 -1.71
N ASN A 99 22.23 9.16 -1.85
CA ASN A 99 22.96 10.42 -1.95
C ASN A 99 23.64 10.80 -0.62
N ALA A 100 24.82 11.44 -0.69
CA ALA A 100 25.60 11.82 0.47
C ALA A 100 24.90 12.86 1.36
N GLY A 101 24.05 13.72 0.78
CA GLY A 101 23.29 14.72 1.54
C GLY A 101 22.20 14.10 2.41
N PHE A 102 21.54 13.01 1.96
CA PHE A 102 20.63 12.25 2.82
C PHE A 102 21.40 11.58 3.95
N GLN A 103 22.51 10.97 3.64
CA GLN A 103 23.34 10.25 4.62
C GLN A 103 24.00 11.20 5.63
N ALA A 104 24.17 12.50 5.28
CA ALA A 104 24.64 13.52 6.24
C ALA A 104 23.67 13.75 7.41
N LYS A 105 22.44 13.23 7.35
CA LYS A 105 21.47 13.25 8.46
C LYS A 105 21.87 12.31 9.62
N ARG A 106 22.90 11.47 9.45
CA ARG A 106 23.43 10.65 10.54
C ARG A 106 24.05 11.46 11.68
N TRP A 107 24.51 12.68 11.39
CA TRP A 107 25.01 13.59 12.40
C TRP A 107 23.94 14.59 12.87
N LEU A 108 23.96 14.93 14.14
CA LEU A 108 23.27 16.12 14.64
C LEU A 108 23.92 17.39 14.04
N ASN A 109 23.19 18.49 14.01
CA ASN A 109 23.68 19.72 13.36
C ASN A 109 25.04 20.18 13.87
N GLU A 110 25.28 20.04 15.18
CA GLU A 110 26.52 20.46 15.86
C GLU A 110 27.69 19.47 15.63
N GLU A 111 27.38 18.19 15.35
CA GLU A 111 28.38 17.13 15.13
C GLU A 111 28.73 16.94 13.66
N ARG A 112 28.00 17.61 12.76
CA ARG A 112 28.16 17.43 11.32
C ARG A 112 29.48 18.00 10.85
N PRO A 113 30.30 17.24 10.11
CA PRO A 113 31.54 17.74 9.54
C PRO A 113 31.30 18.98 8.67
N ARG A 114 32.21 19.96 8.75
CA ARG A 114 32.10 21.21 7.98
C ARG A 114 32.03 20.91 6.49
N GLY A 115 31.12 21.63 5.80
CA GLY A 115 30.90 21.47 4.35
C GLY A 115 29.96 20.34 3.95
N ARG A 116 29.50 19.47 4.85
CA ARG A 116 28.50 18.46 4.55
C ARG A 116 27.10 19.04 4.67
N LEU A 117 26.43 19.19 3.52
CA LEU A 117 25.06 19.68 3.42
C LEU A 117 24.08 18.51 3.49
N THR A 118 22.94 18.71 4.13
CA THR A 118 21.84 17.73 4.11
C THR A 118 20.96 17.94 2.89
N ALA A 119 20.45 16.84 2.34
CA ALA A 119 19.48 16.85 1.23
C ALA A 119 18.29 15.93 1.53
N GLY A 120 17.26 16.00 0.67
CA GLY A 120 16.19 15.02 0.59
C GLY A 120 16.66 13.70 -0.01
N HIS A 121 15.71 12.90 -0.49
CA HIS A 121 16.02 11.71 -1.27
C HIS A 121 15.18 11.63 -2.56
N SER A 122 13.87 11.91 -2.48
CA SER A 122 12.99 11.72 -3.63
C SER A 122 13.27 12.72 -4.76
N ALA A 123 13.45 13.99 -4.44
CA ALA A 123 13.75 15.04 -5.43
C ALA A 123 15.15 14.84 -6.03
N GLU A 124 16.14 14.45 -5.22
CA GLU A 124 17.50 14.16 -5.63
C GLU A 124 17.58 12.90 -6.53
N ALA A 125 16.74 11.89 -6.29
CA ALA A 125 16.63 10.75 -7.18
C ALA A 125 16.06 11.14 -8.55
N ILE A 126 15.03 11.98 -8.58
CA ILE A 126 14.48 12.50 -9.84
C ILE A 126 15.51 13.35 -10.58
N ALA A 127 16.27 14.20 -9.88
CA ALA A 127 17.34 14.99 -10.49
C ALA A 127 18.40 14.11 -11.16
N LEU A 128 18.80 13.00 -10.54
CA LEU A 128 19.73 12.02 -11.12
C LEU A 128 19.15 11.37 -12.38
N LEU A 129 17.88 10.91 -12.33
CA LEU A 129 17.19 10.30 -13.47
C LEU A 129 17.04 11.26 -14.64
N GLU A 130 16.66 12.53 -14.40
CA GLU A 130 16.52 13.53 -15.44
C GLU A 130 17.86 13.90 -16.07
N ALA A 131 18.91 14.02 -15.23
CA ALA A 131 20.23 14.41 -15.67
C ALA A 131 20.92 13.34 -16.54
N SER A 132 20.60 12.06 -16.38
CA SER A 132 21.24 10.97 -17.14
C SER A 132 21.06 11.07 -18.66
N ASN A 133 20.07 11.83 -19.12
CA ASN A 133 19.83 12.06 -20.54
C ASN A 133 20.75 13.12 -21.17
N HIS A 134 21.52 13.87 -20.35
CA HIS A 134 22.33 15.01 -20.83
C HIS A 134 23.60 15.25 -20.00
N SER A 135 23.97 14.35 -19.12
CA SER A 135 25.17 14.42 -18.27
C SER A 135 25.84 13.06 -18.16
N ASP A 136 27.05 12.93 -18.70
CA ASP A 136 27.86 11.70 -18.62
C ASP A 136 28.11 11.27 -17.16
N GLU A 137 28.23 12.24 -16.24
CA GLU A 137 28.42 11.96 -14.81
C GLU A 137 27.19 11.28 -14.20
N ALA A 138 25.99 11.78 -14.52
CA ALA A 138 24.73 11.21 -14.03
C ALA A 138 24.45 9.84 -14.67
N GLU A 139 24.73 9.69 -15.98
CA GLU A 139 24.64 8.43 -16.68
C GLU A 139 25.57 7.37 -16.07
N ALA A 140 26.83 7.73 -15.82
CA ALA A 140 27.81 6.83 -15.20
C ALA A 140 27.37 6.34 -13.82
N LEU A 141 26.71 7.19 -13.01
CA LEU A 141 26.13 6.80 -11.73
C LEU A 141 25.00 5.78 -11.91
N LEU A 142 24.07 6.03 -12.83
CA LEU A 142 22.95 5.10 -13.07
C LEU A 142 23.39 3.75 -13.66
N LEU A 143 24.49 3.71 -14.40
CA LEU A 143 25.06 2.47 -14.95
C LEU A 143 25.58 1.51 -13.86
N HIS A 144 25.69 1.93 -12.60
CA HIS A 144 25.91 1.03 -11.48
C HIS A 144 24.66 0.19 -11.12
N LEU A 145 23.48 0.59 -11.60
CA LEU A 145 22.25 -0.18 -11.53
C LEU A 145 22.08 -0.96 -12.83
N PRO A 146 21.28 -2.03 -12.88
CA PRO A 146 20.93 -2.74 -14.11
C PRO A 146 19.92 -1.94 -14.96
N ILE A 147 20.26 -0.66 -15.23
CA ILE A 147 19.30 0.29 -15.84
C ILE A 147 19.05 -0.06 -17.31
N LEU A 148 20.03 -0.61 -18.01
CA LEU A 148 19.88 -0.99 -19.42
C LEU A 148 18.87 -2.12 -19.59
N GLU A 149 18.92 -3.12 -18.70
CA GLU A 149 17.94 -4.20 -18.66
C GLU A 149 16.55 -3.69 -18.28
N ILE A 150 16.47 -2.80 -17.28
CA ILE A 150 15.21 -2.15 -16.87
C ILE A 150 14.61 -1.39 -18.05
N CYS A 151 15.38 -0.65 -18.81
CA CYS A 151 14.92 0.05 -20.02
C CYS A 151 14.35 -0.90 -21.09
N GLY A 152 14.72 -2.16 -21.08
CA GLY A 152 14.15 -3.19 -21.96
C GLY A 152 12.76 -3.71 -21.56
N TRP A 153 12.20 -3.32 -20.40
CA TRP A 153 10.92 -3.84 -19.91
C TRP A 153 9.69 -3.11 -20.45
N GLY A 154 9.85 -2.06 -21.23
CA GLY A 154 8.74 -1.30 -21.79
C GLY A 154 9.19 -0.10 -22.60
N LYS A 155 8.25 0.79 -22.92
CA LYS A 155 8.59 2.07 -23.54
C LYS A 155 9.30 2.98 -22.54
N PRO A 156 10.20 3.86 -22.97
CA PRO A 156 10.91 4.78 -22.09
C PRO A 156 9.98 5.60 -21.20
N GLU A 157 8.88 6.13 -21.76
CA GLU A 157 7.91 6.95 -21.02
C GLU A 157 7.15 6.13 -19.96
N THR A 158 6.87 4.86 -20.24
CA THR A 158 6.22 3.95 -19.28
C THR A 158 7.12 3.69 -18.09
N LEU A 159 8.39 3.43 -18.35
CA LEU A 159 9.37 3.12 -17.30
C LEU A 159 9.70 4.35 -16.47
N ASP A 160 9.85 5.52 -17.10
CA ASP A 160 10.03 6.79 -16.38
C ASP A 160 8.82 7.06 -15.46
N ASN A 161 7.60 6.89 -15.96
CA ASN A 161 6.39 7.06 -15.16
C ASN A 161 6.32 6.08 -13.97
N LEU A 162 6.68 4.82 -14.16
CA LEU A 162 6.66 3.82 -13.08
C LEU A 162 7.77 4.05 -12.06
N LEU A 163 8.98 4.42 -12.49
CA LEU A 163 10.06 4.80 -11.58
C LEU A 163 9.70 6.04 -10.77
N ARG A 164 9.17 7.08 -11.42
CA ARG A 164 8.67 8.28 -10.72
C ARG A 164 7.54 7.94 -9.74
N ALA A 165 6.62 7.04 -10.12
CA ALA A 165 5.55 6.58 -9.26
C ALA A 165 6.09 5.86 -8.02
N SER A 166 7.15 5.05 -8.18
CA SER A 166 7.84 4.38 -7.07
C SER A 166 8.52 5.38 -6.14
N ILE A 167 9.33 6.31 -6.69
CA ILE A 167 10.06 7.33 -5.92
C ILE A 167 9.12 8.31 -5.21
N ALA A 168 7.94 8.58 -5.78
CA ALA A 168 6.93 9.47 -5.21
C ALA A 168 6.04 8.83 -4.13
N HIS A 169 6.45 7.71 -3.52
CA HIS A 169 5.71 6.94 -2.51
C HIS A 169 5.26 7.74 -1.27
N HIS A 170 5.75 8.94 -1.06
CA HIS A 170 5.27 9.86 -0.01
C HIS A 170 3.87 10.45 -0.27
N GLY A 171 3.20 10.04 -1.34
CA GLY A 171 1.79 10.32 -1.61
C GLY A 171 1.51 11.60 -2.39
N ARG A 172 2.52 12.23 -2.96
CA ARG A 172 2.41 13.34 -3.92
C ARG A 172 3.43 13.18 -5.03
N PRO A 173 3.10 13.55 -6.26
CA PRO A 173 4.09 13.71 -7.31
C PRO A 173 5.19 14.69 -6.89
N ILE A 174 6.40 14.46 -7.36
CA ILE A 174 7.53 15.36 -7.13
C ILE A 174 7.47 16.43 -8.22
N ALA A 175 7.02 17.62 -7.84
CA ALA A 175 6.80 18.72 -8.79
C ALA A 175 8.08 19.47 -9.17
N ASN A 176 9.04 19.53 -8.24
CA ASN A 176 10.27 20.33 -8.43
C ASN A 176 11.46 19.48 -7.96
N ALA A 177 12.17 18.88 -8.90
CA ALA A 177 13.51 18.36 -8.65
C ALA A 177 14.52 19.50 -8.78
N PRO A 178 15.62 19.52 -7.99
CA PRO A 178 16.73 20.43 -8.23
C PRO A 178 17.36 20.13 -9.58
N ASP A 179 17.88 21.15 -10.26
CA ASP A 179 18.71 20.91 -11.44
C ASP A 179 19.98 20.12 -11.06
N TRP A 180 20.59 19.46 -12.06
CA TRP A 180 21.76 18.63 -11.81
C TRP A 180 22.95 19.41 -11.25
N PHE A 181 23.12 20.66 -11.65
CA PHE A 181 24.21 21.48 -11.15
C PHE A 181 24.17 21.62 -9.63
N ASN A 182 22.96 21.73 -9.05
CA ASN A 182 22.76 21.82 -7.61
C ASN A 182 22.72 20.43 -6.96
N ALA A 183 22.17 19.41 -7.62
CA ALA A 183 22.02 18.06 -7.07
C ALA A 183 23.34 17.28 -7.03
N ARG A 184 24.22 17.45 -8.02
CA ARG A 184 25.44 16.64 -8.21
C ARG A 184 26.37 16.60 -6.99
N ILE A 185 26.40 17.68 -6.18
CA ILE A 185 27.23 17.70 -4.96
C ILE A 185 26.82 16.60 -3.98
N HIS A 186 25.55 16.24 -3.95
CA HIS A 186 25.03 15.17 -3.09
C HIS A 186 25.27 13.78 -3.69
N TRP A 187 25.54 13.68 -4.98
CA TRP A 187 25.89 12.45 -5.69
C TRP A 187 27.39 12.24 -5.87
N SER A 188 28.20 13.16 -5.36
CA SER A 188 29.65 13.06 -5.37
C SER A 188 30.17 12.46 -4.06
N ARG A 189 31.33 11.83 -4.13
CA ARG A 189 32.02 11.26 -2.96
C ARG A 189 32.28 12.34 -1.90
N GLN A 190 32.00 12.02 -0.65
CA GLN A 190 32.21 12.90 0.51
C GLN A 190 32.89 12.13 1.65
N GLY A 191 34.20 12.34 1.81
CA GLY A 191 35.01 11.59 2.75
C GLY A 191 35.07 10.09 2.41
N GLU A 192 34.70 9.23 3.33
CA GLU A 192 34.64 7.78 3.11
C GLU A 192 33.37 7.34 2.39
N TYR A 193 32.33 8.18 2.35
CA TYR A 193 31.07 7.85 1.71
C TYR A 193 31.12 8.13 0.21
N ASP A 194 30.78 7.11 -0.58
CA ASP A 194 30.71 7.18 -2.03
C ASP A 194 29.33 6.72 -2.53
N PRO A 195 28.49 7.64 -3.07
CA PRO A 195 27.21 7.29 -3.66
C PRO A 195 27.30 6.25 -4.79
N ALA A 196 28.36 6.25 -5.59
CA ALA A 196 28.57 5.30 -6.68
C ALA A 196 28.69 3.86 -6.12
N GLU A 197 29.45 3.66 -5.06
CA GLU A 197 29.55 2.33 -4.42
C GLU A 197 28.23 1.87 -3.78
N GLN A 198 27.41 2.83 -3.29
CA GLN A 198 26.08 2.50 -2.79
C GLN A 198 25.13 2.07 -3.93
N LEU A 199 25.14 2.78 -5.06
CA LEU A 199 24.34 2.42 -6.24
C LEU A 199 24.74 1.03 -6.77
N LYS A 200 26.04 0.73 -6.80
CA LYS A 200 26.55 -0.59 -7.16
C LYS A 200 26.07 -1.69 -6.20
N SER A 201 26.09 -1.41 -4.89
CA SER A 201 25.57 -2.33 -3.88
C SER A 201 24.05 -2.55 -4.05
N ILE A 202 23.29 -1.49 -4.34
CA ILE A 202 21.86 -1.54 -4.62
C ILE A 202 21.60 -2.38 -5.89
N GLY A 203 22.34 -2.15 -6.99
CA GLY A 203 22.20 -2.91 -8.22
C GLY A 203 22.44 -4.40 -8.03
N ALA A 204 23.52 -4.77 -7.33
CA ALA A 204 23.83 -6.16 -7.02
C ALA A 204 22.76 -6.83 -6.13
N ALA A 205 22.26 -6.11 -5.14
CA ALA A 205 21.21 -6.61 -4.26
C ALA A 205 19.87 -6.76 -4.99
N LEU A 206 19.53 -5.84 -5.88
CA LEU A 206 18.33 -5.90 -6.72
C LEU A 206 18.32 -7.16 -7.60
N GLN A 207 19.43 -7.41 -8.31
CA GLN A 207 19.56 -8.61 -9.16
C GLN A 207 19.51 -9.90 -8.33
N ARG A 208 20.04 -9.91 -7.12
CA ARG A 208 19.95 -11.05 -6.19
C ARG A 208 18.53 -11.24 -5.65
N PHE A 209 17.80 -10.16 -5.38
CA PHE A 209 16.46 -10.21 -4.80
C PHE A 209 15.41 -10.70 -5.79
N VAL A 210 15.42 -10.21 -7.03
CA VAL A 210 14.45 -10.56 -8.10
C VAL A 210 15.15 -10.97 -9.40
N PRO A 211 15.92 -12.08 -9.44
CA PRO A 211 16.64 -12.49 -10.62
C PRO A 211 15.73 -12.74 -11.84
N GLU A 212 14.46 -13.14 -11.59
CA GLU A 212 13.47 -13.39 -12.64
C GLU A 212 13.11 -12.14 -13.44
N ALA A 213 13.28 -10.94 -12.86
CA ALA A 213 13.01 -9.67 -13.55
C ALA A 213 13.96 -9.46 -14.74
N PHE A 214 15.19 -10.00 -14.64
CA PHE A 214 16.29 -9.82 -15.59
C PHE A 214 16.41 -10.96 -16.60
N VAL A 215 15.50 -11.94 -16.56
CA VAL A 215 15.41 -12.96 -17.60
C VAL A 215 14.88 -12.33 -18.89
N GLU A 216 15.56 -12.57 -20.01
CA GLU A 216 15.18 -12.04 -21.33
C GLU A 216 13.75 -12.40 -21.74
N GLY A 217 13.13 -11.54 -22.54
CA GLY A 217 11.79 -11.74 -23.08
C GLY A 217 10.68 -11.24 -22.15
N GLY A 218 9.46 -11.73 -22.36
CA GLY A 218 8.24 -11.24 -21.69
C GLY A 218 7.57 -10.09 -22.44
N LEU A 219 6.34 -9.77 -22.03
CA LEU A 219 5.61 -8.63 -22.57
C LEU A 219 6.12 -7.31 -21.94
N PRO A 220 5.98 -6.18 -22.65
CA PRO A 220 6.21 -4.88 -22.04
C PRO A 220 5.30 -4.64 -20.84
N LEU A 221 5.80 -3.92 -19.83
CA LEU A 221 4.98 -3.47 -18.70
C LEU A 221 3.81 -2.60 -19.18
N PRO A 222 2.65 -2.67 -18.50
CA PRO A 222 1.46 -1.95 -18.92
C PRO A 222 1.67 -0.43 -18.95
N ASP A 223 1.21 0.20 -20.04
CA ASP A 223 1.37 1.63 -20.32
C ASP A 223 0.01 2.35 -20.17
N THR A 224 -0.49 2.46 -18.95
CA THR A 224 -1.69 3.25 -18.67
C THR A 224 -1.53 4.11 -17.42
N PRO A 225 -2.06 5.34 -17.39
CA PRO A 225 -2.01 6.18 -16.20
C PRO A 225 -2.66 5.53 -14.97
N ARG A 226 -3.71 4.72 -15.18
CA ARG A 226 -4.38 4.00 -14.08
C ARG A 226 -3.50 2.91 -13.49
N PHE A 227 -2.71 2.24 -14.32
CA PHE A 227 -1.76 1.23 -13.87
C PHE A 227 -0.66 1.86 -13.01
N ALA A 228 -0.03 2.93 -13.49
CA ALA A 228 0.97 3.67 -12.73
C ALA A 228 0.42 4.22 -11.41
N HIS A 229 -0.81 4.75 -11.43
CA HIS A 229 -1.49 5.24 -10.23
C HIS A 229 -1.76 4.11 -9.21
N TYR A 230 -2.22 2.94 -9.65
CA TYR A 230 -2.46 1.81 -8.77
C TYR A 230 -1.14 1.23 -8.22
N PHE A 231 -0.12 1.10 -9.07
CA PHE A 231 1.24 0.71 -8.68
C PHE A 231 1.79 1.65 -7.60
N ALA A 232 1.72 2.98 -7.79
CA ALA A 232 2.14 3.96 -6.79
C ALA A 232 1.44 3.77 -5.43
N GLY A 233 0.15 3.43 -5.45
CA GLY A 233 -0.61 3.13 -4.23
C GLY A 233 -0.10 1.90 -3.49
N LEU A 234 0.25 0.85 -4.23
CA LEU A 234 0.82 -0.37 -3.65
C LEU A 234 2.24 -0.16 -3.12
N VAL A 235 3.09 0.58 -3.84
CA VAL A 235 4.45 0.92 -3.36
C VAL A 235 4.38 1.72 -2.07
N GLN A 236 3.47 2.70 -1.99
CA GLN A 236 3.28 3.48 -0.77
C GLN A 236 2.82 2.61 0.41
N LEU A 237 1.90 1.67 0.20
CA LEU A 237 1.47 0.73 1.23
C LEU A 237 2.62 -0.17 1.66
N ALA A 238 3.40 -0.64 0.70
CA ALA A 238 4.57 -1.48 0.93
C ALA A 238 5.65 -0.76 1.75
N ASP A 239 5.93 0.51 1.42
CA ASP A 239 6.86 1.34 2.20
C ASP A 239 6.37 1.54 3.64
N TRP A 240 5.08 1.86 3.84
CA TRP A 240 4.55 2.05 5.18
C TRP A 240 4.64 0.80 6.05
N LEU A 241 4.37 -0.37 5.49
CA LEU A 241 4.45 -1.63 6.22
C LEU A 241 5.89 -2.10 6.37
N GLY A 242 6.69 -2.09 5.30
CA GLY A 242 8.12 -2.44 5.31
C GLY A 242 8.98 -1.47 6.14
N SER A 243 8.38 -0.33 6.52
CA SER A 243 8.98 0.67 7.42
C SER A 243 8.62 0.48 8.88
N ASP A 244 7.67 -0.38 9.22
CA ASP A 244 7.23 -0.57 10.60
C ASP A 244 8.16 -1.55 11.33
N THR A 245 8.82 -1.08 12.39
CA THR A 245 9.82 -1.85 13.13
C THR A 245 9.24 -3.03 13.92
N ARG A 246 7.94 -3.09 14.11
CA ARG A 246 7.27 -4.26 14.72
C ARG A 246 7.37 -5.48 13.81
N PHE A 247 7.27 -5.27 12.49
CA PHE A 247 7.32 -6.33 11.49
C PHE A 247 8.72 -6.48 10.90
N PHE A 248 9.44 -5.37 10.76
CA PHE A 248 10.77 -5.30 10.17
C PHE A 248 11.77 -4.68 11.16
N PRO A 249 12.17 -5.43 12.20
CA PRO A 249 13.15 -4.94 13.17
C PRO A 249 14.47 -4.58 12.48
N PHE A 250 15.19 -3.60 13.03
CA PHE A 250 16.48 -3.22 12.50
C PHE A 250 17.45 -4.39 12.54
N THR A 251 18.23 -4.57 11.48
CA THR A 251 19.29 -5.57 11.43
C THR A 251 20.49 -5.11 12.24
N ASN A 252 21.17 -6.06 12.91
CA ASN A 252 22.46 -5.79 13.50
C ASN A 252 23.55 -5.96 12.43
N VAL A 253 24.67 -5.25 12.60
CA VAL A 253 25.85 -5.44 11.75
C VAL A 253 26.32 -6.89 11.89
N GLY A 254 26.23 -7.66 10.80
CA GLY A 254 26.60 -9.07 10.82
C GLY A 254 25.42 -10.05 10.80
N ASP A 255 24.17 -9.57 10.90
CA ASP A 255 23.00 -10.41 10.67
C ASP A 255 23.04 -10.94 9.23
N ARG A 256 23.02 -12.26 9.10
CA ARG A 256 23.19 -12.93 7.83
C ARG A 256 21.86 -12.95 7.07
N ASP A 257 21.94 -12.53 5.80
CA ASP A 257 20.90 -12.74 4.79
C ASP A 257 19.53 -12.14 5.09
N ARG A 258 19.49 -10.85 5.48
CA ARG A 258 18.22 -10.10 5.60
C ARG A 258 17.41 -10.17 4.32
N ILE A 259 18.06 -10.04 3.16
CA ILE A 259 17.42 -10.11 1.84
C ILE A 259 16.67 -11.45 1.64
N GLY A 260 17.25 -12.58 2.12
CA GLY A 260 16.59 -13.88 2.09
C GLY A 260 15.35 -13.94 3.01
N ASN A 261 15.41 -13.30 4.17
CA ASN A 261 14.33 -13.35 5.17
C ASN A 261 13.21 -12.32 4.95
N SER A 262 13.43 -11.29 4.12
CA SER A 262 12.45 -10.21 3.89
C SER A 262 11.08 -10.74 3.46
N ARG A 263 11.03 -11.78 2.62
CA ARG A 263 9.77 -12.36 2.12
C ARG A 263 8.96 -13.06 3.20
N GLU A 264 9.61 -13.74 4.14
CA GLU A 264 8.95 -14.37 5.28
C GLU A 264 8.36 -13.32 6.23
N LEU A 265 9.14 -12.29 6.56
CA LEU A 265 8.67 -11.15 7.35
C LEU A 265 7.51 -10.43 6.67
N ALA A 266 7.60 -10.19 5.36
CA ALA A 266 6.53 -9.54 4.59
C ALA A 266 5.23 -10.37 4.58
N SER A 267 5.33 -11.67 4.35
CA SER A 267 4.18 -12.58 4.40
C SER A 267 3.52 -12.58 5.78
N THR A 268 4.32 -12.56 6.83
CA THR A 268 3.83 -12.49 8.21
C THR A 268 3.16 -11.15 8.48
N ALA A 269 3.80 -10.03 8.13
CA ALA A 269 3.27 -8.69 8.32
C ALA A 269 1.93 -8.48 7.61
N VAL A 270 1.85 -8.83 6.32
CA VAL A 270 0.62 -8.69 5.51
C VAL A 270 -0.54 -9.52 6.08
N ARG A 271 -0.24 -10.70 6.62
CA ARG A 271 -1.22 -11.57 7.29
C ARG A 271 -1.66 -10.99 8.63
N GLU A 272 -0.72 -10.54 9.44
CA GLU A 272 -0.98 -10.07 10.81
C GLU A 272 -1.85 -8.81 10.81
N ILE A 273 -1.63 -7.87 9.89
CA ILE A 273 -2.49 -6.68 9.75
C ILE A 273 -3.81 -6.96 9.00
N GLY A 274 -4.02 -8.19 8.54
CA GLY A 274 -5.27 -8.64 7.90
C GLY A 274 -5.44 -8.20 6.45
N LEU A 275 -4.37 -7.87 5.73
CA LEU A 275 -4.40 -7.64 4.29
C LEU A 275 -4.44 -8.94 3.49
N ASP A 276 -3.91 -10.05 4.04
CA ASP A 276 -4.15 -11.39 3.56
C ASP A 276 -5.39 -11.98 4.25
N PRO A 277 -6.55 -12.08 3.57
CA PRO A 277 -7.81 -12.54 4.17
C PRO A 277 -7.93 -14.06 4.21
N GLU A 278 -7.04 -14.83 3.58
CA GLU A 278 -7.21 -16.29 3.40
C GLU A 278 -7.39 -17.07 4.71
N PRO A 279 -6.68 -16.74 5.80
CA PRO A 279 -6.93 -17.42 7.08
C PRO A 279 -8.34 -17.15 7.63
N CYS A 280 -8.84 -15.91 7.49
CA CYS A 280 -10.22 -15.57 7.90
C CYS A 280 -11.26 -16.20 6.98
N ARG A 281 -10.99 -16.27 5.67
CA ARG A 281 -11.88 -16.90 4.69
C ARG A 281 -12.05 -18.39 4.95
N LYS A 282 -10.97 -19.10 5.21
CA LYS A 282 -11.01 -20.53 5.57
C LYS A 282 -11.84 -20.79 6.83
N ARG A 283 -11.71 -19.96 7.88
CA ARG A 283 -12.53 -20.07 9.08
C ARG A 283 -14.01 -19.81 8.80
N PHE A 284 -14.31 -18.81 7.96
CA PHE A 284 -15.69 -18.53 7.55
C PHE A 284 -16.32 -19.70 6.77
N GLU A 285 -15.58 -20.28 5.84
CA GLU A 285 -16.03 -21.46 5.08
C GLU A 285 -16.29 -22.67 5.99
N GLN A 286 -15.46 -22.86 7.01
CA GLN A 286 -15.63 -23.93 8.01
C GLN A 286 -16.85 -23.70 8.91
N ALA A 287 -17.07 -22.45 9.35
CA ALA A 287 -18.23 -22.09 10.18
C ALA A 287 -19.53 -22.13 9.38
N SER A 288 -19.48 -21.77 8.09
CA SER A 288 -20.61 -21.74 7.15
C SER A 288 -21.91 -21.16 7.75
N PRO A 289 -21.87 -19.95 8.34
CA PRO A 289 -23.02 -19.40 9.06
C PRO A 289 -24.16 -19.09 8.10
N ASP A 290 -25.38 -19.36 8.54
CA ASP A 290 -26.58 -18.91 7.84
C ASP A 290 -26.98 -17.48 8.24
N PHE A 291 -28.04 -16.95 7.65
CA PHE A 291 -28.52 -15.60 7.93
C PHE A 291 -28.95 -15.44 9.40
N GLY A 292 -29.59 -16.47 9.98
CA GLY A 292 -30.06 -16.49 11.37
C GLY A 292 -28.91 -16.51 12.37
N ASP A 293 -27.83 -17.21 12.05
CA ASP A 293 -26.62 -17.23 12.89
C ASP A 293 -25.99 -15.84 13.04
N VAL A 294 -26.04 -15.03 11.96
CA VAL A 294 -25.40 -13.71 11.92
C VAL A 294 -26.29 -12.60 12.46
N PHE A 295 -27.62 -12.63 12.21
CA PHE A 295 -28.49 -11.44 12.39
C PHE A 295 -29.65 -11.56 13.39
N ASP A 296 -29.68 -12.56 14.25
CA ASP A 296 -30.77 -12.75 15.22
C ASP A 296 -32.17 -12.85 14.59
N THR A 297 -32.28 -13.21 13.33
CA THR A 297 -33.54 -13.40 12.63
C THR A 297 -33.44 -14.57 11.67
N THR A 298 -34.34 -15.52 11.80
CA THR A 298 -34.30 -16.74 10.99
C THR A 298 -34.83 -16.56 9.57
N THR A 299 -35.57 -15.49 9.31
CA THR A 299 -36.22 -15.27 8.01
C THR A 299 -35.77 -13.95 7.43
N PRO A 300 -34.84 -13.95 6.45
CA PRO A 300 -34.44 -12.74 5.75
C PRO A 300 -35.58 -12.17 4.89
N TYR A 301 -35.65 -10.86 4.79
CA TYR A 301 -36.52 -10.23 3.80
C TYR A 301 -36.06 -10.58 2.36
N PRO A 302 -36.96 -10.52 1.35
CA PRO A 302 -36.58 -10.85 -0.03
C PRO A 302 -35.36 -10.07 -0.55
N ALA A 303 -35.24 -8.78 -0.21
CA ALA A 303 -34.11 -7.96 -0.57
C ALA A 303 -32.80 -8.41 0.09
N GLN A 304 -32.85 -8.90 1.32
CA GLN A 304 -31.69 -9.45 2.04
C GLN A 304 -31.27 -10.79 1.43
N SER A 305 -32.22 -11.68 1.13
CA SER A 305 -31.94 -12.95 0.45
C SER A 305 -31.31 -12.75 -0.92
N ALA A 306 -31.77 -11.75 -1.69
CA ALA A 306 -31.22 -11.43 -3.01
C ALA A 306 -29.74 -11.02 -2.96
N MET A 307 -29.23 -10.53 -1.85
CA MET A 307 -27.82 -10.11 -1.72
C MET A 307 -26.81 -11.26 -1.82
N SER A 308 -27.24 -12.49 -1.63
CA SER A 308 -26.41 -13.70 -1.82
C SER A 308 -26.28 -14.13 -3.28
N ASP A 309 -27.11 -13.58 -4.19
CA ASP A 309 -27.13 -13.97 -5.61
C ASP A 309 -25.76 -13.69 -6.29
N PRO A 310 -25.10 -14.72 -6.82
CA PRO A 310 -23.85 -14.58 -7.56
C PRO A 310 -24.01 -13.82 -8.88
N ALA A 311 -25.21 -13.72 -9.45
CA ALA A 311 -25.47 -13.01 -10.69
C ALA A 311 -25.51 -11.50 -10.54
N LEU A 312 -25.58 -10.98 -9.30
CA LEU A 312 -25.49 -9.55 -9.05
C LEU A 312 -24.13 -9.00 -9.50
N GLY A 313 -24.18 -7.90 -10.28
CA GLY A 313 -22.99 -7.24 -10.83
C GLY A 313 -22.08 -6.58 -9.78
N GLN A 314 -21.06 -5.88 -10.28
CA GLN A 314 -20.10 -5.13 -9.46
C GLN A 314 -20.76 -3.93 -8.73
N VAL A 315 -21.80 -3.32 -9.31
CA VAL A 315 -22.56 -2.24 -8.69
C VAL A 315 -23.98 -2.73 -8.47
N VAL A 316 -24.38 -2.67 -7.20
CA VAL A 316 -25.75 -3.02 -6.79
C VAL A 316 -26.36 -1.81 -6.09
N VAL A 317 -27.61 -1.52 -6.38
CA VAL A 317 -28.41 -0.49 -5.71
C VAL A 317 -29.51 -1.19 -4.93
N LEU A 318 -29.55 -0.95 -3.63
CA LEU A 318 -30.62 -1.42 -2.75
C LEU A 318 -31.45 -0.22 -2.29
N GLU A 319 -32.66 -0.14 -2.83
CA GLU A 319 -33.66 0.85 -2.44
C GLU A 319 -34.69 0.17 -1.51
N ALA A 320 -34.75 0.64 -0.27
CA ALA A 320 -35.66 0.09 0.72
C ALA A 320 -35.88 1.10 1.86
N GLU A 321 -37.04 1.08 2.49
CA GLU A 321 -37.43 2.00 3.56
C GLU A 321 -36.45 1.97 4.75
N THR A 322 -36.45 3.04 5.54
CA THR A 322 -35.70 3.07 6.80
C THR A 322 -36.24 1.99 7.74
N GLY A 323 -35.31 1.25 8.38
CA GLY A 323 -35.68 0.13 9.26
C GLY A 323 -35.93 -1.20 8.53
N SER A 324 -35.83 -1.28 7.20
CA SER A 324 -36.05 -2.50 6.40
C SER A 324 -34.86 -3.49 6.42
N GLY A 325 -33.84 -3.27 7.25
CA GLY A 325 -32.70 -4.17 7.33
C GLY A 325 -31.65 -3.98 6.23
N LYS A 326 -31.48 -2.76 5.70
CA LYS A 326 -30.45 -2.44 4.69
C LYS A 326 -29.03 -2.76 5.14
N THR A 327 -28.73 -2.53 6.42
CA THR A 327 -27.40 -2.84 6.99
C THR A 327 -27.12 -4.33 6.97
N GLU A 328 -28.10 -5.16 7.38
CA GLU A 328 -28.00 -6.61 7.34
C GLU A 328 -27.85 -7.12 5.91
N ALA A 329 -28.60 -6.55 4.95
CA ALA A 329 -28.46 -6.84 3.54
C ALA A 329 -27.04 -6.55 3.02
N ALA A 330 -26.46 -5.40 3.41
CA ALA A 330 -25.10 -5.02 3.02
C ALA A 330 -24.05 -5.95 3.60
N LEU A 331 -24.18 -6.33 4.88
CA LEU A 331 -23.27 -7.27 5.53
C LEU A 331 -23.41 -8.68 4.94
N TRP A 332 -24.64 -9.11 4.63
CA TRP A 332 -24.87 -10.40 3.97
C TRP A 332 -24.23 -10.44 2.57
N ARG A 333 -24.33 -9.35 1.79
CA ARG A 333 -23.61 -9.21 0.52
C ARG A 333 -22.09 -9.30 0.71
N TYR A 334 -21.55 -8.61 1.72
CA TYR A 334 -20.14 -8.67 2.05
C TYR A 334 -19.69 -10.10 2.34
N LEU A 335 -20.39 -10.83 3.21
CA LEU A 335 -20.03 -12.20 3.60
C LEU A 335 -19.99 -13.13 2.39
N HIS A 336 -20.97 -13.03 1.49
CA HIS A 336 -21.01 -13.83 0.25
C HIS A 336 -19.91 -13.46 -0.76
N LEU A 337 -19.60 -12.18 -0.92
CA LEU A 337 -18.49 -11.75 -1.78
C LEU A 337 -17.14 -12.15 -1.18
N PHE A 338 -16.99 -12.05 0.14
CA PHE A 338 -15.80 -12.45 0.87
C PHE A 338 -15.56 -13.96 0.76
N ALA A 339 -16.56 -14.79 1.01
CA ALA A 339 -16.48 -16.25 0.88
C ALA A 339 -15.99 -16.67 -0.52
N ARG A 340 -16.48 -16.02 -1.57
CA ARG A 340 -16.08 -16.29 -2.96
C ARG A 340 -14.74 -15.70 -3.39
N GLY A 341 -14.04 -14.96 -2.50
CA GLY A 341 -12.80 -14.26 -2.84
C GLY A 341 -13.01 -13.09 -3.80
N ALA A 342 -14.24 -12.61 -3.95
CA ALA A 342 -14.55 -11.45 -4.78
C ALA A 342 -14.14 -10.13 -4.12
N VAL A 343 -14.06 -10.10 -2.79
CA VAL A 343 -13.51 -8.99 -2.00
C VAL A 343 -12.69 -9.54 -0.85
N ASP A 344 -11.75 -8.74 -0.36
CA ASP A 344 -10.90 -9.06 0.80
C ASP A 344 -11.32 -8.29 2.06
N GLY A 345 -12.21 -7.31 1.92
CA GLY A 345 -12.63 -6.47 3.03
C GLY A 345 -13.95 -5.75 2.78
N LEU A 346 -14.30 -4.89 3.73
CA LEU A 346 -15.48 -4.04 3.71
C LEU A 346 -15.11 -2.60 4.08
N TYR A 347 -15.55 -1.63 3.29
CA TYR A 347 -15.64 -0.24 3.72
C TYR A 347 -17.11 0.20 3.74
N PHE A 348 -17.63 0.43 4.95
CA PHE A 348 -19.00 0.91 5.13
C PHE A 348 -18.99 2.43 5.33
N ALA A 349 -19.40 3.17 4.32
CA ALA A 349 -19.39 4.61 4.27
C ALA A 349 -20.77 5.18 4.63
N LEU A 350 -20.82 6.02 5.66
CA LEU A 350 -22.03 6.65 6.17
C LEU A 350 -21.95 8.19 6.05
N PRO A 351 -23.11 8.88 6.04
CA PRO A 351 -23.12 10.34 5.87
C PRO A 351 -22.60 11.10 7.09
N THR A 352 -22.71 10.53 8.30
CA THR A 352 -22.33 11.21 9.54
C THR A 352 -21.48 10.35 10.47
N ARG A 353 -20.69 10.99 11.33
CA ARG A 353 -19.88 10.32 12.37
C ARG A 353 -20.74 9.54 13.38
N VAL A 354 -21.93 10.06 13.69
CA VAL A 354 -22.86 9.40 14.62
C VAL A 354 -23.38 8.11 14.00
N ALA A 355 -23.85 8.16 12.74
CA ALA A 355 -24.30 7.00 12.02
C ALA A 355 -23.17 5.96 11.88
N ALA A 356 -21.96 6.40 11.55
CA ALA A 356 -20.79 5.52 11.47
C ALA A 356 -20.47 4.82 12.81
N SER A 357 -20.57 5.53 13.92
CA SER A 357 -20.34 4.93 15.25
C SER A 357 -21.43 3.91 15.65
N GLN A 358 -22.67 4.13 15.24
CA GLN A 358 -23.76 3.18 15.46
C GLN A 358 -23.61 1.94 14.56
N ALA A 359 -23.33 2.16 13.28
CA ALA A 359 -23.10 1.07 12.32
C ALA A 359 -21.88 0.22 12.72
N TYR A 360 -20.81 0.84 13.22
CA TYR A 360 -19.60 0.13 13.67
C TYR A 360 -19.93 -0.93 14.73
N ARG A 361 -20.79 -0.63 15.72
CA ARG A 361 -21.20 -1.62 16.74
C ARG A 361 -21.94 -2.79 16.11
N ARG A 362 -22.93 -2.51 15.23
CA ARG A 362 -23.70 -3.54 14.53
C ARG A 362 -22.83 -4.43 13.64
N VAL A 363 -21.89 -3.81 12.93
CA VAL A 363 -20.91 -4.53 12.09
C VAL A 363 -20.07 -5.48 12.95
N ARG A 364 -19.51 -5.00 14.06
CA ARG A 364 -18.73 -5.87 14.98
C ARG A 364 -19.55 -7.05 15.52
N GLU A 365 -20.77 -6.80 15.96
CA GLU A 365 -21.68 -7.84 16.46
C GLU A 365 -21.93 -8.90 15.37
N ALA A 366 -22.24 -8.50 14.15
CA ALA A 366 -22.41 -9.40 13.02
C ALA A 366 -21.14 -10.21 12.70
N LEU A 367 -19.96 -9.56 12.70
CA LEU A 367 -18.70 -10.24 12.48
C LEU A 367 -18.38 -11.27 13.57
N SER A 368 -18.61 -10.93 14.85
CA SER A 368 -18.37 -11.87 15.96
C SER A 368 -19.28 -13.10 15.92
N ARG A 369 -20.46 -12.97 15.35
CA ARG A 369 -21.38 -14.11 15.13
C ARG A 369 -20.98 -14.91 13.88
N ALA A 370 -20.61 -14.23 12.79
CA ALA A 370 -20.17 -14.90 11.57
C ALA A 370 -18.84 -15.65 11.73
N TRP A 371 -17.98 -15.21 12.64
CA TRP A 371 -16.73 -15.86 13.02
C TRP A 371 -16.69 -16.07 14.53
N PRO A 372 -17.09 -17.23 15.05
CA PRO A 372 -16.99 -17.51 16.48
C PRO A 372 -15.58 -17.37 17.05
N GLU A 373 -14.56 -17.62 16.19
CA GLU A 373 -13.16 -17.42 16.51
C GLU A 373 -12.43 -16.68 15.38
N GLY A 374 -11.57 -15.73 15.77
CA GLY A 374 -10.67 -15.06 14.83
C GLY A 374 -11.39 -14.23 13.76
N ALA A 375 -12.43 -13.50 14.15
CA ALA A 375 -13.12 -12.54 13.29
C ALA A 375 -12.13 -11.52 12.67
N PRO A 376 -12.39 -11.02 11.44
CA PRO A 376 -11.60 -9.96 10.86
C PRO A 376 -11.69 -8.70 11.71
N LEU A 377 -10.55 -7.99 11.84
CA LEU A 377 -10.46 -6.74 12.59
C LEU A 377 -11.45 -5.71 12.04
N ALA A 378 -12.27 -5.12 12.92
CA ALA A 378 -13.13 -3.99 12.58
C ALA A 378 -12.57 -2.67 13.14
N VAL A 379 -12.40 -1.67 12.27
CA VAL A 379 -11.89 -0.34 12.62
C VAL A 379 -12.99 0.71 12.44
N ARG A 380 -13.12 1.58 13.44
CA ARG A 380 -13.93 2.80 13.32
C ARG A 380 -13.09 3.89 12.63
N ALA A 381 -13.32 4.07 11.33
CA ALA A 381 -12.55 4.94 10.44
C ALA A 381 -12.98 6.42 10.56
N LEU A 382 -12.86 6.99 11.75
CA LEU A 382 -13.19 8.40 12.04
C LEU A 382 -11.93 9.13 12.50
N ALA A 383 -11.51 10.15 11.77
CA ALA A 383 -10.34 10.95 12.13
C ALA A 383 -10.47 11.55 13.54
N GLY A 384 -9.45 11.37 14.36
CA GLY A 384 -9.42 11.81 15.76
C GLY A 384 -10.13 10.88 16.76
N TYR A 385 -10.71 9.75 16.29
CA TYR A 385 -11.43 8.78 17.11
C TYR A 385 -11.01 7.36 16.74
N ALA A 386 -9.74 7.04 16.91
CA ALA A 386 -9.25 5.70 16.60
C ALA A 386 -9.91 4.66 17.53
N ALA A 387 -10.52 3.65 16.94
CA ALA A 387 -11.02 2.48 17.67
C ALA A 387 -10.93 1.24 16.79
N ALA A 388 -10.50 0.13 17.38
CA ALA A 388 -10.41 -1.17 16.74
C ALA A 388 -10.88 -2.25 17.72
N ASP A 389 -11.68 -3.18 17.24
CA ASP A 389 -12.32 -4.26 18.02
C ASP A 389 -12.99 -3.81 19.35
N GLY A 390 -13.44 -2.56 19.39
CA GLY A 390 -14.10 -1.96 20.57
C GLY A 390 -13.19 -1.13 21.45
N GLU A 391 -11.89 -1.35 21.38
CA GLU A 391 -10.91 -0.59 22.14
C GLU A 391 -10.59 0.74 21.47
N THR A 392 -10.28 1.75 22.27
CA THR A 392 -9.97 3.11 21.80
C THR A 392 -8.48 3.38 21.88
N ALA A 393 -7.98 4.25 21.00
CA ALA A 393 -6.59 4.64 20.97
C ALA A 393 -6.43 6.15 21.10
N ARG A 394 -5.34 6.56 21.74
CA ARG A 394 -4.92 7.95 21.87
C ARG A 394 -3.55 8.12 21.23
N ALA A 395 -3.45 9.02 20.26
CA ALA A 395 -2.16 9.41 19.70
C ALA A 395 -1.39 10.30 20.67
N LEU A 396 -0.10 10.00 20.87
CA LEU A 396 0.84 10.80 21.64
C LEU A 396 1.59 11.79 20.75
N PRO A 397 2.25 12.85 21.30
CA PRO A 397 3.00 13.83 20.53
C PRO A 397 4.16 13.23 19.69
N ASP A 398 4.73 12.11 20.13
CA ASP A 398 5.80 11.35 19.45
C ASP A 398 5.29 10.39 18.37
N PHE A 399 4.00 10.51 17.99
CA PHE A 399 3.29 9.62 17.04
C PHE A 399 3.07 8.19 17.53
N LYS A 400 3.44 7.84 18.75
CA LYS A 400 3.06 6.58 19.36
C LYS A 400 1.56 6.57 19.64
N VAL A 401 0.97 5.38 19.64
CA VAL A 401 -0.45 5.17 19.91
C VAL A 401 -0.58 4.32 21.16
N LEU A 402 -1.31 4.84 22.14
CA LEU A 402 -1.70 4.09 23.34
C LEU A 402 -3.11 3.54 23.15
N TRP A 403 -3.26 2.24 23.29
CA TRP A 403 -4.55 1.56 23.35
C TRP A 403 -5.08 1.52 24.78
N SER A 404 -6.41 1.47 24.93
CA SER A 404 -7.07 1.52 26.24
C SER A 404 -6.87 0.25 27.08
N ASP A 405 -6.53 -0.87 26.44
CA ASP A 405 -6.42 -2.20 27.04
C ASP A 405 -4.99 -2.74 27.14
N ASP A 406 -3.98 -1.94 26.85
CA ASP A 406 -2.57 -2.36 26.86
C ASP A 406 -2.33 -3.68 26.10
N PRO A 407 -2.56 -3.71 24.77
CA PRO A 407 -2.56 -4.93 23.97
C PRO A 407 -1.15 -5.54 23.91
N SER A 408 -1.09 -6.86 23.74
CA SER A 408 0.15 -7.56 23.36
C SER A 408 0.69 -7.03 22.00
N ASP A 409 1.98 -7.24 21.73
CA ASP A 409 2.60 -6.81 20.46
C ASP A 409 1.85 -7.34 19.23
N ALA A 410 1.37 -8.57 19.26
CA ALA A 410 0.59 -9.18 18.19
C ALA A 410 -0.77 -8.47 17.99
N GLU A 411 -1.47 -8.14 19.09
CA GLU A 411 -2.74 -7.40 19.02
C GLU A 411 -2.54 -5.96 18.55
N ALA A 412 -1.46 -5.30 19.02
CA ALA A 412 -1.07 -3.98 18.54
C ALA A 412 -0.73 -4.01 17.04
N GLY A 413 -0.04 -5.05 16.56
CA GLY A 413 0.23 -5.30 15.15
C GLY A 413 -1.06 -5.42 14.35
N ARG A 414 -2.01 -6.21 14.80
CA ARG A 414 -3.33 -6.35 14.15
C ARG A 414 -4.08 -5.01 14.05
N ARG A 415 -3.95 -4.13 15.04
CA ARG A 415 -4.62 -2.81 15.08
C ARG A 415 -3.90 -1.74 14.25
N TRP A 416 -2.84 -2.07 13.52
CA TRP A 416 -2.01 -1.17 12.71
C TRP A 416 -2.82 -0.19 11.84
N ALA A 417 -3.87 -0.67 11.19
CA ALA A 417 -4.73 0.16 10.35
C ALA A 417 -5.52 1.20 11.15
N GLY A 418 -5.88 0.92 12.39
CA GLY A 418 -6.61 1.80 13.28
C GLY A 418 -5.79 2.96 13.86
N GLU A 419 -4.47 2.88 13.84
CA GLU A 419 -3.57 3.85 14.46
C GLU A 419 -3.49 5.20 13.72
N SER A 420 -3.85 5.23 12.44
CA SER A 420 -3.75 6.44 11.63
C SER A 420 -4.91 6.55 10.65
N SER A 421 -5.49 7.75 10.55
CA SER A 421 -6.55 8.03 9.55
C SER A 421 -6.11 7.79 8.09
N LYS A 422 -4.81 7.77 7.81
CA LYS A 422 -4.26 7.44 6.50
C LYS A 422 -4.31 5.94 6.21
N ARG A 423 -4.36 5.10 7.25
CA ARG A 423 -4.31 3.64 7.17
C ARG A 423 -5.70 2.98 7.29
N PHE A 424 -6.75 3.70 7.65
CA PHE A 424 -8.09 3.13 7.92
C PHE A 424 -8.61 2.20 6.82
N LEU A 425 -8.36 2.54 5.55
CA LEU A 425 -8.79 1.72 4.42
C LEU A 425 -7.99 0.42 4.25
N ALA A 426 -6.86 0.29 4.95
CA ALA A 426 -6.09 -0.96 4.98
C ALA A 426 -6.72 -2.01 5.91
N ALA A 427 -7.60 -1.62 6.83
CA ALA A 427 -8.30 -2.57 7.70
C ALA A 427 -9.10 -3.60 6.90
N PRO A 428 -9.22 -4.84 7.39
CA PRO A 428 -10.14 -5.84 6.81
C PRO A 428 -11.57 -5.34 6.75
N VAL A 429 -12.05 -4.72 7.83
CA VAL A 429 -13.36 -4.08 7.89
C VAL A 429 -13.21 -2.69 8.48
N ALA A 430 -13.67 -1.69 7.75
CA ALA A 430 -13.68 -0.30 8.23
C ALA A 430 -15.08 0.31 8.09
N VAL A 431 -15.50 1.03 9.13
CA VAL A 431 -16.77 1.77 9.15
C VAL A 431 -16.47 3.23 9.41
N GLY A 432 -16.83 4.10 8.47
CA GLY A 432 -16.48 5.51 8.53
C GLY A 432 -17.43 6.41 7.76
N THR A 433 -17.01 7.65 7.53
CA THR A 433 -17.78 8.59 6.70
C THR A 433 -17.41 8.44 5.22
N VAL A 434 -18.34 8.83 4.35
CA VAL A 434 -18.14 8.82 2.89
C VAL A 434 -16.95 9.70 2.48
N ASP A 435 -16.69 10.80 3.20
CA ASP A 435 -15.56 11.70 2.93
C ASP A 435 -14.22 10.98 2.89
N GLN A 436 -14.01 9.99 3.77
CA GLN A 436 -12.75 9.23 3.80
C GLN A 436 -12.51 8.42 2.50
N ALA A 437 -13.57 7.89 1.90
CA ALA A 437 -13.48 7.21 0.60
C ALA A 437 -13.31 8.23 -0.53
N LEU A 438 -14.04 9.35 -0.50
CA LEU A 438 -13.99 10.39 -1.52
C LEU A 438 -12.62 11.09 -1.61
N LEU A 439 -11.83 11.11 -0.56
CA LEU A 439 -10.45 11.60 -0.63
C LEU A 439 -9.59 10.85 -1.67
N GLY A 440 -9.98 9.66 -2.08
CA GLY A 440 -9.33 8.94 -3.18
C GLY A 440 -9.58 9.59 -4.55
N THR A 441 -10.72 10.25 -4.76
CA THR A 441 -11.09 10.88 -6.04
C THR A 441 -10.56 12.31 -6.21
N LEU A 442 -10.01 12.88 -5.14
CA LEU A 442 -9.48 14.24 -5.12
C LEU A 442 -7.96 14.24 -5.35
N GLN A 443 -7.43 15.37 -5.84
CA GLN A 443 -5.98 15.58 -5.97
C GLN A 443 -5.32 15.91 -4.62
N VAL A 444 -5.49 15.02 -3.67
CA VAL A 444 -4.94 15.16 -2.32
C VAL A 444 -3.83 14.16 -2.04
N LYS A 445 -3.05 14.43 -1.01
CA LYS A 445 -1.99 13.50 -0.58
C LYS A 445 -2.57 12.11 -0.28
N HIS A 446 -1.92 11.05 -0.78
CA HIS A 446 -2.30 9.64 -0.60
C HIS A 446 -3.59 9.21 -1.34
N ALA A 447 -4.05 9.93 -2.37
CA ALA A 447 -5.23 9.54 -3.14
C ALA A 447 -5.07 8.15 -3.80
N HIS A 448 -3.90 7.88 -4.40
CA HIS A 448 -3.60 6.60 -5.06
C HIS A 448 -3.60 5.41 -4.07
N LEU A 449 -3.07 5.59 -2.86
CA LEU A 449 -3.16 4.59 -1.80
C LEU A 449 -4.62 4.28 -1.44
N ARG A 450 -5.46 5.32 -1.29
CA ARG A 450 -6.88 5.15 -0.97
C ARG A 450 -7.62 4.38 -2.04
N HIS A 451 -7.36 4.66 -3.32
CA HIS A 451 -7.90 3.88 -4.43
C HIS A 451 -7.48 2.42 -4.37
N ALA A 452 -6.19 2.15 -4.18
CA ALA A 452 -5.67 0.79 -4.11
C ALA A 452 -6.32 -0.01 -2.97
N LEU A 453 -6.49 0.61 -1.81
CA LEU A 453 -7.10 -0.02 -0.64
C LEU A 453 -8.61 -0.19 -0.76
N THR A 454 -9.33 0.77 -1.34
CA THR A 454 -10.78 0.67 -1.52
C THR A 454 -11.13 -0.43 -2.52
N ALA A 455 -10.34 -0.60 -3.58
CA ALA A 455 -10.61 -1.57 -4.65
C ALA A 455 -10.69 -3.03 -4.19
N ARG A 456 -9.99 -3.40 -3.12
CA ARG A 456 -10.04 -4.74 -2.55
C ARG A 456 -11.27 -5.03 -1.70
N SER A 457 -12.03 -4.00 -1.33
CA SER A 457 -13.15 -4.05 -0.40
C SER A 457 -14.50 -3.92 -1.12
N LEU A 458 -15.56 -4.51 -0.53
CA LEU A 458 -16.91 -4.06 -0.85
C LEU A 458 -17.07 -2.63 -0.33
N LEU A 459 -17.28 -1.68 -1.23
CA LEU A 459 -17.60 -0.31 -0.88
C LEU A 459 -19.13 -0.20 -0.70
N VAL A 460 -19.58 -0.04 0.53
CA VAL A 460 -20.99 0.26 0.83
C VAL A 460 -21.12 1.77 1.07
N ILE A 461 -22.03 2.43 0.36
CA ILE A 461 -22.34 3.85 0.57
C ILE A 461 -23.80 3.95 0.98
N ASP A 462 -24.03 4.38 2.22
CA ASP A 462 -25.38 4.52 2.78
C ASP A 462 -25.91 5.96 2.57
N GLU A 463 -27.24 6.08 2.46
CA GLU A 463 -27.96 7.34 2.30
C GLU A 463 -27.49 8.17 1.10
N VAL A 464 -27.25 7.55 -0.05
CA VAL A 464 -26.72 8.21 -1.27
C VAL A 464 -27.62 9.38 -1.72
N HIS A 465 -28.92 9.32 -1.43
CA HIS A 465 -29.88 10.37 -1.73
C HIS A 465 -29.68 11.68 -0.96
N ALA A 466 -28.95 11.65 0.18
CA ALA A 466 -28.63 12.83 0.96
C ALA A 466 -27.46 13.66 0.39
N SER A 467 -26.88 13.22 -0.72
CA SER A 467 -25.73 13.87 -1.37
C SER A 467 -26.17 15.10 -2.16
N ASP A 468 -25.45 16.21 -2.02
CA ASP A 468 -25.59 17.36 -2.91
C ASP A 468 -25.02 17.06 -4.31
N ALA A 469 -25.19 17.98 -5.26
CA ALA A 469 -24.75 17.79 -6.66
C ALA A 469 -23.22 17.58 -6.78
N TYR A 470 -22.42 18.22 -5.93
CA TYR A 470 -20.96 18.06 -5.93
C TYR A 470 -20.56 16.68 -5.40
N MET A 471 -21.12 16.28 -4.27
CA MET A 471 -20.92 14.96 -3.67
C MET A 471 -21.34 13.84 -4.64
N ALA A 472 -22.46 14.01 -5.36
CA ALA A 472 -22.93 13.02 -6.33
C ALA A 472 -21.90 12.78 -7.44
N VAL A 473 -21.26 13.84 -7.97
CA VAL A 473 -20.19 13.72 -8.97
C VAL A 473 -18.97 12.97 -8.40
N LEU A 474 -18.55 13.27 -7.18
CA LEU A 474 -17.43 12.59 -6.54
C LEU A 474 -17.73 11.10 -6.26
N ILE A 475 -18.95 10.79 -5.81
CA ILE A 475 -19.40 9.40 -5.62
C ILE A 475 -19.40 8.66 -6.97
N GLU A 476 -19.86 9.28 -8.04
CA GLU A 476 -19.81 8.69 -9.38
C GLU A 476 -18.37 8.41 -9.82
N GLN A 477 -17.45 9.34 -9.60
CA GLN A 477 -16.02 9.13 -9.89
C GLN A 477 -15.45 7.97 -9.07
N LEU A 478 -15.79 7.88 -7.79
CA LEU A 478 -15.35 6.80 -6.89
C LEU A 478 -15.85 5.45 -7.38
N ILE A 479 -17.14 5.34 -7.74
CA ILE A 479 -17.74 4.12 -8.28
C ILE A 479 -17.06 3.72 -9.59
N ASN A 480 -16.80 4.69 -10.48
CA ASN A 480 -16.11 4.43 -11.75
C ASN A 480 -14.68 3.90 -11.54
N ALA A 481 -13.96 4.47 -10.57
CA ALA A 481 -12.63 3.99 -10.21
C ALA A 481 -12.70 2.56 -9.65
N GLN A 482 -13.67 2.30 -8.76
CA GLN A 482 -13.90 0.99 -8.16
C GLN A 482 -14.17 -0.09 -9.22
N ILE A 483 -15.05 0.20 -10.18
CA ILE A 483 -15.37 -0.70 -11.29
C ILE A 483 -14.14 -0.96 -12.17
N ALA A 484 -13.39 0.08 -12.49
CA ALA A 484 -12.20 -0.03 -13.34
C ALA A 484 -11.11 -0.93 -12.71
N LEU A 485 -11.06 -0.99 -11.38
CA LEU A 485 -10.18 -1.83 -10.58
C LEU A 485 -10.76 -3.23 -10.29
N GLY A 486 -11.91 -3.58 -10.88
CA GLY A 486 -12.57 -4.88 -10.63
C GLY A 486 -13.23 -4.99 -9.24
N GLY A 487 -13.38 -3.88 -8.50
CA GLY A 487 -13.99 -3.84 -7.18
C GLY A 487 -15.51 -3.88 -7.20
N HIS A 488 -16.12 -3.98 -6.03
CA HIS A 488 -17.58 -4.08 -5.84
C HIS A 488 -18.11 -2.91 -5.03
N THR A 489 -19.30 -2.40 -5.40
CA THR A 489 -20.00 -1.30 -4.72
C THR A 489 -21.44 -1.65 -4.45
N LEU A 490 -21.94 -1.32 -3.27
CA LEU A 490 -23.35 -1.41 -2.89
C LEU A 490 -23.82 -0.02 -2.43
N LEU A 491 -24.81 0.51 -3.11
CA LEU A 491 -25.43 1.79 -2.79
C LEU A 491 -26.74 1.52 -2.04
N LEU A 492 -26.88 2.12 -0.87
CA LEU A 492 -28.09 2.03 -0.05
C LEU A 492 -28.84 3.36 -0.09
N SER A 493 -30.15 3.31 -0.30
CA SER A 493 -31.00 4.48 -0.33
C SER A 493 -32.38 4.19 0.27
N ALA A 494 -32.94 5.17 0.96
CA ALA A 494 -34.35 5.13 1.33
C ALA A 494 -35.25 5.43 0.13
N THR A 495 -34.81 6.36 -0.74
CA THR A 495 -35.49 6.73 -1.99
C THR A 495 -34.49 7.25 -2.99
N LEU A 496 -34.37 6.60 -4.13
CA LEU A 496 -33.59 7.16 -5.26
C LEU A 496 -34.52 8.09 -6.05
N GLY A 497 -34.13 9.35 -6.20
CA GLY A 497 -34.83 10.28 -7.06
C GLY A 497 -34.85 9.78 -8.52
N ALA A 498 -35.91 10.08 -9.26
CA ALA A 498 -36.08 9.65 -10.66
C ALA A 498 -34.91 10.03 -11.59
N ALA A 499 -34.20 11.13 -11.28
CA ALA A 499 -33.00 11.57 -12.01
C ALA A 499 -31.81 10.64 -11.85
N ALA A 500 -31.55 10.10 -10.65
CA ALA A 500 -30.46 9.15 -10.38
C ALA A 500 -30.74 7.80 -11.08
N ARG A 501 -31.97 7.32 -11.05
CA ARG A 501 -32.39 6.11 -11.79
C ARG A 501 -32.22 6.26 -13.32
N ALA A 502 -32.60 7.41 -13.87
CA ALA A 502 -32.46 7.67 -15.30
C ALA A 502 -30.98 7.74 -15.73
N HIS A 503 -30.11 8.23 -14.90
CA HIS A 503 -28.67 8.31 -15.18
C HIS A 503 -28.02 6.90 -15.19
N GLU A 504 -28.37 6.02 -14.25
CA GLU A 504 -27.88 4.64 -14.21
C GLU A 504 -28.39 3.81 -15.39
N GLN A 505 -29.68 3.91 -15.72
CA GLN A 505 -30.27 3.22 -16.88
C GLN A 505 -29.63 3.64 -18.22
N ARG A 506 -29.28 4.91 -18.40
CA ARG A 506 -28.57 5.39 -19.60
C ARG A 506 -27.15 4.82 -19.71
N ARG A 507 -26.47 4.57 -18.60
CA ARG A 507 -25.12 3.96 -18.57
C ARG A 507 -25.15 2.48 -18.97
N ASP A 508 -26.12 1.73 -18.51
CA ASP A 508 -26.27 0.31 -18.87
C ASP A 508 -26.62 0.15 -20.34
N LEU A 509 -27.47 1.02 -20.89
CA LEU A 509 -27.78 1.07 -22.33
C LEU A 509 -26.54 1.49 -23.17
N GLY A 510 -25.74 2.42 -22.70
CA GLY A 510 -24.50 2.83 -23.36
C GLY A 510 -23.42 1.72 -23.37
N ARG A 511 -23.36 0.90 -22.32
CA ARG A 511 -22.46 -0.28 -22.23
C ARG A 511 -22.93 -1.43 -23.10
N ALA A 512 -24.22 -1.69 -23.15
CA ALA A 512 -24.80 -2.71 -24.03
C ALA A 512 -24.55 -2.37 -25.53
N ARG A 513 -24.69 -1.09 -25.94
CA ARG A 513 -24.37 -0.63 -27.30
C ARG A 513 -22.88 -0.76 -27.65
N ARG A 514 -21.94 -0.46 -26.72
CA ARG A 514 -20.47 -0.63 -26.95
C ARG A 514 -20.06 -2.11 -27.02
N ARG A 515 -20.72 -3.01 -26.30
CA ARG A 515 -20.47 -4.46 -26.40
C ARG A 515 -21.01 -5.04 -27.72
N HIS A 516 -22.10 -4.49 -28.25
CA HIS A 516 -22.63 -4.91 -29.55
C HIS A 516 -21.74 -4.42 -30.71
N HIS A 517 -21.17 -3.22 -30.63
CA HIS A 517 -20.28 -2.68 -31.67
C HIS A 517 -18.92 -3.39 -31.73
N ARG A 518 -18.40 -3.90 -30.60
CA ARG A 518 -17.16 -4.71 -30.57
C ARG A 518 -17.34 -6.17 -30.95
N ARG A 519 -18.57 -6.65 -31.17
CA ARG A 519 -18.85 -8.00 -31.70
C ARG A 519 -19.15 -8.00 -33.19
N SER A 520 -19.24 -6.84 -33.79
CA SER A 520 -19.51 -6.67 -35.23
C SER A 520 -18.34 -6.08 -36.02
N GLU A 521 -17.18 -5.89 -35.37
CA GLU A 521 -15.85 -5.73 -35.95
C GLU A 521 -15.00 -6.99 -35.63
#